data_dcb2e8bceb99f9a267df32609e76e6bd
#
_entry.id   dcb2e8bceb99f9a267df32609e76e6bd
#
_cell.length_a   1.000
_cell.length_b   1.000
_cell.length_c   1.000
_cell.angle_alpha   90.00
_cell.angle_beta   90.00
_cell.angle_gamma   90.00
#
_symmetry.space_group_name_H-M   'P 1'
#
loop_
_entity.id
_entity.type
_entity.pdbx_description
1 polymer ?
#
loop_
_entity_poly.entity_id
_entity_poly.type
_entity_poly.pdbx_seq_one_letter_code
_entity_poly.pdbx_strand_id
1 'polypeptide(L)'
;MRKRRLFALLAAVLVAGCSVPVEEGSAPAASPSSPAAQPAPAPAPKPDPPPEEPLSGGELHPYVQALVEERVSALLLPGMSDYQKAKAAFDSMIVHTVMEEPIGAELWRVHGGGEEPVPFLEQRAISPLKYGVGMCEDYAAALTLVLRGMGLAAEYVPGLTYSAEGHLVDHAWTVVQLEGTWYHLDCQLEDNISRRGTVRYRYFLRGDATLSASHRWGQNLVDSGLLTPEQAQEVEENWLAPSCPQDYPTPERYLFEEAPPPDINALRAQAGKELDTWEAEHGPLPPMTLDDVPPVFGLAGYGPPDEG
;
A
#
# COMPACT_ATOMS: atom_id res chain seq x y z
N MET A 1 -8.95 -39.53 -17.47
CA MET A 1 -9.67 -38.33 -17.97
C MET A 1 -10.59 -37.81 -16.89
N ARG A 2 -10.15 -36.89 -16.04
CA ARG A 2 -10.98 -36.21 -15.04
C ARG A 2 -11.07 -34.74 -15.43
N LYS A 3 -12.28 -34.30 -15.79
CA LYS A 3 -12.57 -32.90 -16.13
C LYS A 3 -12.46 -32.03 -14.88
N ARG A 4 -11.47 -31.17 -14.82
CA ARG A 4 -11.38 -30.07 -13.84
C ARG A 4 -12.43 -29.02 -14.24
N ARG A 5 -13.40 -28.78 -13.37
CA ARG A 5 -14.34 -27.66 -13.52
C ARG A 5 -13.67 -26.41 -12.93
N LEU A 6 -13.29 -25.53 -13.81
CA LEU A 6 -12.89 -24.16 -13.47
C LEU A 6 -14.17 -23.40 -13.07
N PHE A 7 -14.26 -22.95 -11.85
CA PHE A 7 -15.22 -21.93 -11.46
C PHE A 7 -14.60 -20.56 -11.73
N ALA A 8 -14.97 -19.96 -12.85
CA ALA A 8 -14.73 -18.55 -13.10
C ALA A 8 -15.86 -17.76 -12.45
N LEU A 9 -15.60 -17.06 -11.37
CA LEU A 9 -16.47 -15.99 -10.87
C LEU A 9 -16.20 -14.75 -11.73
N LEU A 10 -17.14 -14.44 -12.61
CA LEU A 10 -17.15 -13.22 -13.40
C LEU A 10 -17.78 -12.12 -12.53
N ALA A 11 -16.97 -11.27 -11.93
CA ALA A 11 -17.44 -10.01 -11.35
C ALA A 11 -17.39 -8.94 -12.45
N ALA A 12 -18.53 -8.66 -13.08
CA ALA A 12 -18.65 -7.54 -14.01
C ALA A 12 -18.82 -6.24 -13.23
N VAL A 13 -17.78 -5.42 -13.20
CA VAL A 13 -17.88 -4.04 -12.67
C VAL A 13 -18.35 -3.12 -13.79
N LEU A 14 -19.61 -2.70 -13.71
CA LEU A 14 -20.19 -1.66 -14.54
C LEU A 14 -19.72 -0.28 -14.00
N VAL A 15 -18.87 0.39 -14.77
CA VAL A 15 -18.47 1.77 -14.49
C VAL A 15 -19.57 2.71 -15.00
N ALA A 16 -20.38 3.24 -14.08
CA ALA A 16 -21.28 4.36 -14.37
C ALA A 16 -20.60 5.65 -13.89
N GLY A 17 -20.19 6.50 -14.82
CA GLY A 17 -19.68 7.84 -14.53
C GLY A 17 -20.83 8.75 -14.12
N CYS A 18 -20.71 9.39 -12.94
CA CYS A 18 -21.55 10.52 -12.56
C CYS A 18 -20.68 11.75 -12.39
N SER A 19 -20.91 12.72 -13.29
CA SER A 19 -20.41 14.09 -13.18
C SER A 19 -21.31 14.87 -12.21
N VAL A 20 -20.73 15.49 -11.18
CA VAL A 20 -21.43 16.39 -10.26
C VAL A 20 -21.10 17.83 -10.65
N PRO A 21 -22.08 18.74 -10.82
CA PRO A 21 -21.83 20.13 -11.13
C PRO A 21 -21.34 20.89 -9.89
N VAL A 22 -20.34 21.75 -10.10
CA VAL A 22 -19.82 22.68 -9.09
C VAL A 22 -20.69 23.95 -9.12
N GLU A 23 -21.35 24.27 -8.03
CA GLU A 23 -21.96 25.58 -7.83
C GLU A 23 -20.93 26.58 -7.28
N GLU A 24 -20.77 27.67 -7.98
CA GLU A 24 -20.01 28.84 -7.52
C GLU A 24 -20.83 29.60 -6.45
N GLY A 25 -20.38 29.55 -5.20
CA GLY A 25 -20.92 30.31 -4.09
C GLY A 25 -20.12 31.58 -3.84
N SER A 26 -20.79 32.71 -3.89
CA SER A 26 -20.31 34.07 -3.66
C SER A 26 -19.66 34.27 -2.30
N ALA A 27 -18.57 35.06 -2.28
CA ALA A 27 -17.86 35.50 -1.09
C ALA A 27 -18.67 36.50 -0.25
N PRO A 28 -18.66 36.44 1.09
CA PRO A 28 -19.07 37.54 1.96
C PRO A 28 -17.91 38.44 2.37
N ALA A 29 -18.26 39.71 2.57
CA ALA A 29 -17.41 40.85 2.81
C ALA A 29 -16.56 40.78 4.08
N ALA A 30 -15.44 41.48 4.02
CA ALA A 30 -14.46 41.66 5.08
C ALA A 30 -14.98 42.43 6.29
N SER A 31 -14.66 41.97 7.50
CA SER A 31 -14.77 42.72 8.76
C SER A 31 -13.38 43.02 9.34
N PRO A 32 -13.22 44.10 10.16
CA PRO A 32 -11.92 44.72 10.37
C PRO A 32 -11.02 44.01 11.37
N SER A 33 -9.73 44.13 11.11
CA SER A 33 -8.58 43.57 11.81
C SER A 33 -8.44 43.99 13.27
N SER A 34 -8.31 43.01 14.16
CA SER A 34 -7.72 43.17 15.49
C SER A 34 -6.17 43.02 15.45
N PRO A 35 -5.44 43.68 16.33
CA PRO A 35 -3.99 43.71 16.26
C PRO A 35 -3.37 42.34 16.60
N ALA A 36 -2.37 41.96 15.84
CA ALA A 36 -1.64 40.71 15.95
C ALA A 36 -0.89 40.57 17.30
N ALA A 37 -1.19 39.50 18.02
CA ALA A 37 -0.37 39.06 19.13
C ALA A 37 0.94 38.46 18.57
N GLN A 38 2.08 38.83 19.14
CA GLN A 38 3.39 38.26 18.81
C GLN A 38 3.39 36.75 19.16
N PRO A 39 3.88 35.88 18.27
CA PRO A 39 4.00 34.47 18.58
C PRO A 39 5.02 34.27 19.72
N ALA A 40 4.67 33.40 20.67
CA ALA A 40 5.56 32.93 21.69
C ALA A 40 6.78 32.21 21.09
N PRO A 41 7.97 32.30 21.69
CA PRO A 41 9.13 31.57 21.18
C PRO A 41 8.87 30.07 21.19
N ALA A 42 9.23 29.40 20.09
CA ALA A 42 9.14 27.97 19.93
C ALA A 42 9.87 27.22 21.04
N PRO A 43 9.32 26.15 21.60
CA PRO A 43 10.05 25.32 22.56
C PRO A 43 11.33 24.77 21.92
N ALA A 44 12.41 24.71 22.69
CA ALA A 44 13.66 24.13 22.24
C ALA A 44 13.47 22.70 21.75
N PRO A 45 14.15 22.27 20.67
CA PRO A 45 14.06 20.91 20.16
C PRO A 45 14.44 19.95 21.29
N LYS A 46 13.60 18.91 21.48
CA LYS A 46 13.96 17.79 22.34
C LYS A 46 15.15 17.07 21.70
N PRO A 47 16.11 16.56 22.50
CA PRO A 47 17.17 15.75 21.94
C PRO A 47 16.56 14.57 21.19
N ASP A 48 17.11 14.29 20.01
CA ASP A 48 16.71 13.15 19.18
C ASP A 48 16.74 11.88 20.02
N PRO A 49 15.71 11.03 19.96
CA PRO A 49 15.79 9.70 20.50
C PRO A 49 16.99 8.99 19.85
N PRO A 50 17.70 8.10 20.58
CA PRO A 50 18.75 7.32 19.95
C PRO A 50 18.17 6.63 18.74
N PRO A 51 18.94 6.42 17.64
CA PRO A 51 18.46 5.72 16.47
C PRO A 51 17.92 4.36 16.94
N GLU A 52 16.61 4.20 16.88
CA GLU A 52 16.01 2.88 16.99
C GLU A 52 16.60 2.05 15.86
N GLU A 53 17.08 0.86 16.20
CA GLU A 53 17.53 -0.09 15.18
C GLU A 53 16.42 -0.15 14.11
N PRO A 54 16.78 -0.05 12.82
CA PRO A 54 15.76 -0.13 11.78
C PRO A 54 14.92 -1.35 12.07
N LEU A 55 13.58 -1.19 12.06
CA LEU A 55 12.61 -2.28 12.13
C LEU A 55 12.76 -3.14 10.87
N SER A 56 13.95 -3.64 10.66
CA SER A 56 14.27 -4.72 9.75
C SER A 56 13.67 -5.96 10.41
N GLY A 57 12.45 -6.26 10.11
CA GLY A 57 12.03 -7.64 10.16
C GLY A 57 13.09 -8.39 9.34
N GLY A 58 13.84 -9.27 9.95
CA GLY A 58 14.90 -10.10 9.43
C GLY A 58 15.48 -9.85 8.03
N GLU A 59 16.50 -10.58 7.67
CA GLU A 59 17.04 -10.58 6.31
C GLU A 59 15.94 -11.07 5.34
N LEU A 60 15.64 -10.28 4.30
CA LEU A 60 14.64 -10.65 3.30
C LEU A 60 15.07 -11.95 2.60
N HIS A 61 14.09 -12.73 2.16
CA HIS A 61 14.35 -13.86 1.27
C HIS A 61 15.14 -13.38 0.04
N PRO A 62 16.23 -14.05 -0.36
CA PRO A 62 17.16 -13.56 -1.39
C PRO A 62 16.48 -13.15 -2.71
N TYR A 63 15.45 -13.87 -3.10
CA TYR A 63 14.67 -13.55 -4.29
C TYR A 63 13.93 -12.20 -4.16
N VAL A 64 13.28 -11.97 -3.03
CA VAL A 64 12.55 -10.72 -2.76
C VAL A 64 13.52 -9.56 -2.59
N GLN A 65 14.64 -9.80 -1.90
CA GLN A 65 15.70 -8.81 -1.76
C GLN A 65 16.23 -8.35 -3.12
N ALA A 66 16.47 -9.26 -4.05
CA ALA A 66 16.93 -8.90 -5.40
C ALA A 66 15.92 -8.00 -6.13
N LEU A 67 14.61 -8.27 -6.03
CA LEU A 67 13.57 -7.44 -6.62
C LEU A 67 13.50 -6.05 -5.98
N VAL A 68 13.64 -5.96 -4.66
CA VAL A 68 13.70 -4.68 -3.93
C VAL A 68 14.95 -3.90 -4.33
N GLU A 69 16.12 -4.53 -4.36
CA GLU A 69 17.39 -3.90 -4.74
C GLU A 69 17.37 -3.38 -6.18
N GLU A 70 16.78 -4.12 -7.11
CA GLU A 70 16.59 -3.68 -8.49
C GLU A 70 15.75 -2.39 -8.53
N ARG A 71 14.62 -2.36 -7.81
CA ARG A 71 13.76 -1.17 -7.75
C ARG A 71 14.47 0.01 -7.06
N VAL A 72 15.12 -0.23 -5.93
CA VAL A 72 15.86 0.79 -5.19
C VAL A 72 16.99 1.37 -6.03
N SER A 73 17.78 0.53 -6.71
CA SER A 73 18.89 1.01 -7.55
C SER A 73 18.44 1.86 -8.73
N ALA A 74 17.22 1.62 -9.24
CA ALA A 74 16.62 2.44 -10.29
C ALA A 74 16.14 3.82 -9.80
N LEU A 75 15.88 3.97 -8.51
CA LEU A 75 15.25 5.17 -7.92
C LEU A 75 16.19 6.00 -7.08
N LEU A 76 17.11 5.37 -6.35
CA LEU A 76 17.93 6.02 -5.35
C LEU A 76 19.13 6.73 -5.99
N LEU A 77 19.14 8.06 -5.87
CA LEU A 77 20.24 8.90 -6.31
C LEU A 77 21.08 9.40 -5.11
N PRO A 78 22.39 9.63 -5.28
CA PRO A 78 23.22 10.19 -4.22
C PRO A 78 22.71 11.55 -3.73
N GLY A 79 22.61 11.71 -2.40
CA GLY A 79 22.21 12.97 -1.79
C GLY A 79 20.71 13.25 -1.74
N MET A 80 19.87 12.27 -2.09
CA MET A 80 18.42 12.42 -1.91
C MET A 80 18.06 12.58 -0.43
N SER A 81 17.20 13.56 -0.13
CA SER A 81 16.56 13.69 1.17
C SER A 81 15.52 12.57 1.37
N ASP A 82 15.11 12.32 2.61
CA ASP A 82 14.08 11.31 2.92
C ASP A 82 12.76 11.61 2.22
N TYR A 83 12.37 12.88 2.13
CA TYR A 83 11.23 13.30 1.30
C TYR A 83 11.37 12.91 -0.18
N GLN A 84 12.55 13.12 -0.78
CA GLN A 84 12.79 12.77 -2.19
C GLN A 84 12.75 11.26 -2.41
N LYS A 85 13.27 10.48 -1.47
CA LYS A 85 13.19 9.01 -1.49
C LYS A 85 11.72 8.54 -1.43
N ALA A 86 10.96 9.04 -0.44
CA ALA A 86 9.55 8.70 -0.27
C ALA A 86 8.73 9.05 -1.52
N LYS A 87 8.97 10.25 -2.08
CA LYS A 87 8.31 10.69 -3.31
C LYS A 87 8.67 9.82 -4.51
N ALA A 88 9.94 9.49 -4.70
CA ALA A 88 10.37 8.65 -5.83
C ALA A 88 9.79 7.23 -5.75
N ALA A 89 9.77 6.63 -4.55
CA ALA A 89 9.15 5.33 -4.34
C ALA A 89 7.63 5.37 -4.61
N PHE A 90 6.92 6.36 -4.08
CA PHE A 90 5.49 6.54 -4.28
C PHE A 90 5.12 6.73 -5.76
N ASP A 91 5.79 7.65 -6.44
CA ASP A 91 5.58 7.91 -7.87
C ASP A 91 5.86 6.66 -8.71
N SER A 92 6.93 5.93 -8.38
CA SER A 92 7.29 4.71 -9.09
C SER A 92 6.22 3.63 -8.96
N MET A 93 5.60 3.46 -7.80
CA MET A 93 4.51 2.50 -7.64
C MET A 93 3.34 2.84 -8.55
N ILE A 94 2.94 4.12 -8.63
CA ILE A 94 1.82 4.58 -9.45
C ILE A 94 2.13 4.45 -10.96
N VAL A 95 3.35 4.79 -11.35
CA VAL A 95 3.74 4.78 -12.78
C VAL A 95 3.94 3.36 -13.33
N HIS A 96 4.39 2.43 -12.49
CA HIS A 96 4.83 1.11 -12.94
C HIS A 96 3.96 -0.05 -12.45
N THR A 97 2.85 0.21 -11.76
CA THR A 97 1.96 -0.84 -11.27
C THR A 97 0.54 -0.57 -11.74
N VAL A 98 -0.18 -1.61 -12.09
CA VAL A 98 -1.61 -1.56 -12.41
C VAL A 98 -2.40 -2.40 -11.42
N MET A 99 -3.60 -1.91 -11.05
CA MET A 99 -4.49 -2.63 -10.14
C MET A 99 -5.14 -3.81 -10.85
N GLU A 100 -4.67 -5.00 -10.53
CA GLU A 100 -5.17 -6.29 -11.05
C GLU A 100 -4.78 -7.40 -10.07
N GLU A 101 -5.37 -8.58 -10.18
CA GLU A 101 -5.01 -9.78 -9.43
C GLU A 101 -3.50 -10.07 -9.49
N PRO A 102 -2.83 -10.30 -8.35
CA PRO A 102 -1.39 -10.52 -8.31
C PRO A 102 -0.95 -11.74 -9.13
N ILE A 103 0.28 -11.71 -9.61
CA ILE A 103 0.88 -12.72 -10.48
C ILE A 103 2.17 -13.22 -9.84
N GLY A 104 2.32 -14.54 -9.75
CA GLY A 104 3.58 -15.17 -9.35
C GLY A 104 3.99 -14.87 -7.90
N ALA A 105 3.04 -14.63 -7.01
CA ALA A 105 3.32 -14.40 -5.59
C ALA A 105 4.06 -15.60 -4.95
N GLU A 106 3.89 -16.80 -5.49
CA GLU A 106 4.54 -18.04 -5.05
C GLU A 106 5.95 -18.27 -5.61
N LEU A 107 6.47 -17.39 -6.47
CA LEU A 107 7.78 -17.61 -7.12
C LEU A 107 8.97 -17.67 -6.16
N TRP A 108 8.85 -17.17 -4.94
CA TRP A 108 9.86 -17.38 -3.90
C TRP A 108 10.14 -18.86 -3.65
N ARG A 109 9.16 -19.75 -3.87
CA ARG A 109 9.28 -21.22 -3.66
C ARG A 109 10.25 -21.88 -4.64
N VAL A 110 10.48 -21.27 -5.79
CA VAL A 110 11.37 -21.79 -6.85
C VAL A 110 12.67 -21.00 -6.96
N HIS A 111 12.77 -19.86 -6.29
CA HIS A 111 13.94 -19.01 -6.31
C HIS A 111 14.49 -18.84 -4.88
N GLY A 112 15.72 -19.27 -4.65
CA GLY A 112 16.41 -19.03 -3.39
C GLY A 112 16.37 -20.17 -2.36
N GLY A 113 15.69 -21.29 -2.64
CA GLY A 113 15.88 -22.57 -1.95
C GLY A 113 15.55 -22.62 -0.45
N GLY A 114 14.65 -21.79 0.04
CA GLY A 114 14.15 -21.87 1.41
C GLY A 114 13.01 -22.89 1.53
N GLU A 115 13.01 -23.71 2.58
CA GLU A 115 11.89 -24.58 2.94
C GLU A 115 10.82 -23.84 3.75
N GLU A 116 11.20 -22.71 4.36
CA GLU A 116 10.33 -21.92 5.22
C GLU A 116 9.51 -20.91 4.41
N PRO A 117 8.21 -20.75 4.72
CA PRO A 117 7.38 -19.72 4.11
C PRO A 117 7.96 -18.33 4.34
N VAL A 118 8.01 -17.52 3.29
CA VAL A 118 8.41 -16.13 3.43
C VAL A 118 7.29 -15.31 4.12
N PRO A 119 7.65 -14.27 4.88
CA PRO A 119 6.67 -13.39 5.50
C PRO A 119 5.67 -12.81 4.50
N PHE A 120 4.47 -12.52 4.98
CA PHE A 120 3.37 -11.98 4.18
C PHE A 120 3.78 -10.80 3.29
N LEU A 121 4.50 -9.81 3.82
CA LEU A 121 4.92 -8.64 3.03
C LEU A 121 5.82 -9.02 1.86
N GLU A 122 6.68 -10.00 2.05
CA GLU A 122 7.59 -10.47 1.01
C GLU A 122 6.84 -11.15 -0.13
N GLN A 123 5.88 -12.04 0.18
CA GLN A 123 5.06 -12.70 -0.82
C GLN A 123 4.26 -11.69 -1.65
N ARG A 124 3.61 -10.73 -0.96
CA ARG A 124 2.80 -9.69 -1.59
C ARG A 124 3.61 -8.76 -2.49
N ALA A 125 4.83 -8.43 -2.11
CA ALA A 125 5.69 -7.53 -2.88
C ALA A 125 6.17 -8.11 -4.23
N ILE A 126 6.17 -9.44 -4.41
CA ILE A 126 6.71 -10.08 -5.63
C ILE A 126 5.99 -9.59 -6.89
N SER A 127 4.66 -9.66 -6.90
CA SER A 127 3.87 -9.31 -8.08
C SER A 127 4.08 -7.86 -8.55
N PRO A 128 3.93 -6.83 -7.71
CA PRO A 128 4.14 -5.45 -8.15
C PRO A 128 5.60 -5.13 -8.48
N LEU A 129 6.57 -5.72 -7.78
CA LEU A 129 7.99 -5.49 -8.06
C LEU A 129 8.44 -6.13 -9.37
N LYS A 130 7.99 -7.36 -9.65
CA LYS A 130 8.42 -8.12 -10.84
C LYS A 130 7.56 -7.83 -12.07
N TYR A 131 6.26 -7.77 -11.90
CA TYR A 131 5.32 -7.70 -13.02
C TYR A 131 4.57 -6.37 -13.13
N GLY A 132 4.69 -5.50 -12.14
CA GLY A 132 3.94 -4.24 -12.09
C GLY A 132 2.43 -4.45 -11.96
N VAL A 133 2.00 -5.48 -11.21
CA VAL A 133 0.58 -5.87 -11.07
C VAL A 133 0.29 -6.18 -9.61
N GLY A 134 -0.82 -5.68 -9.07
CA GLY A 134 -1.20 -6.00 -7.69
C GLY A 134 -2.50 -5.36 -7.24
N MET A 135 -3.00 -5.81 -6.09
CA MET A 135 -4.10 -5.22 -5.35
C MET A 135 -3.55 -4.28 -4.26
N CYS A 136 -4.41 -3.69 -3.45
CA CYS A 136 -4.02 -2.72 -2.43
C CYS A 136 -2.93 -3.24 -1.47
N GLU A 137 -3.06 -4.49 -1.02
CA GLU A 137 -2.09 -5.14 -0.14
C GLU A 137 -0.72 -5.30 -0.81
N ASP A 138 -0.71 -5.63 -2.11
CA ASP A 138 0.51 -5.83 -2.88
C ASP A 138 1.24 -4.50 -3.10
N TYR A 139 0.50 -3.43 -3.43
CA TYR A 139 1.03 -2.06 -3.53
C TYR A 139 1.64 -1.61 -2.20
N ALA A 140 0.91 -1.81 -1.09
CA ALA A 140 1.38 -1.42 0.24
C ALA A 140 2.64 -2.20 0.65
N ALA A 141 2.65 -3.52 0.42
CA ALA A 141 3.79 -4.37 0.74
C ALA A 141 5.03 -3.97 -0.06
N ALA A 142 4.90 -3.80 -1.38
CA ALA A 142 6.00 -3.40 -2.23
C ALA A 142 6.54 -2.01 -1.88
N LEU A 143 5.64 -1.03 -1.66
CA LEU A 143 6.06 0.32 -1.24
C LEU A 143 6.80 0.28 0.10
N THR A 144 6.29 -0.48 1.08
CA THR A 144 6.93 -0.63 2.38
C THR A 144 8.35 -1.19 2.26
N LEU A 145 8.55 -2.27 1.48
CA LEU A 145 9.86 -2.88 1.30
C LEU A 145 10.82 -1.99 0.50
N VAL A 146 10.34 -1.28 -0.52
CA VAL A 146 11.17 -0.32 -1.29
C VAL A 146 11.62 0.83 -0.39
N LEU A 147 10.74 1.41 0.42
CA LEU A 147 11.09 2.49 1.35
C LEU A 147 12.13 2.03 2.38
N ARG A 148 11.97 0.83 2.95
CA ARG A 148 12.97 0.22 3.84
C ARG A 148 14.29 0.00 3.13
N GLY A 149 14.29 -0.49 1.91
CA GLY A 149 15.48 -0.65 1.07
C GLY A 149 16.17 0.68 0.74
N MET A 150 15.45 1.80 0.71
CA MET A 150 16.00 3.16 0.58
C MET A 150 16.48 3.75 1.93
N GLY A 151 16.42 3.00 3.03
CA GLY A 151 16.86 3.39 4.37
C GLY A 151 15.86 4.25 5.13
N LEU A 152 14.56 4.17 4.81
CA LEU A 152 13.48 4.83 5.55
C LEU A 152 12.77 3.84 6.47
N ALA A 153 12.39 4.27 7.67
CA ALA A 153 11.46 3.52 8.48
C ALA A 153 10.07 3.57 7.80
N ALA A 154 9.49 2.41 7.52
CA ALA A 154 8.19 2.28 6.89
C ALA A 154 7.47 1.04 7.41
N GLU A 155 6.14 1.14 7.57
CA GLU A 155 5.31 0.05 8.06
C GLU A 155 4.08 -0.14 7.18
N TYR A 156 3.67 -1.39 7.05
CA TYR A 156 2.43 -1.78 6.40
C TYR A 156 1.27 -1.58 7.37
N VAL A 157 0.18 -0.98 6.89
CA VAL A 157 -1.01 -0.70 7.69
C VAL A 157 -2.23 -1.36 7.04
N PRO A 158 -2.79 -2.42 7.64
CA PRO A 158 -4.08 -2.95 7.24
C PRO A 158 -5.22 -2.13 7.83
N GLY A 159 -6.33 -2.07 7.13
CA GLY A 159 -7.51 -1.34 7.58
C GLY A 159 -8.65 -1.40 6.57
N LEU A 160 -9.48 -0.37 6.58
CA LEU A 160 -10.63 -0.24 5.69
C LEU A 160 -10.60 1.09 4.95
N THR A 161 -11.14 1.11 3.75
CA THR A 161 -11.48 2.32 3.00
C THR A 161 -12.89 2.22 2.39
N TYR A 162 -13.38 3.30 1.80
CA TYR A 162 -14.67 3.26 1.10
C TYR A 162 -14.49 2.86 -0.36
N SER A 163 -15.30 1.89 -0.80
CA SER A 163 -15.48 1.57 -2.22
C SER A 163 -16.15 2.74 -2.96
N ALA A 164 -16.20 2.64 -4.29
CA ALA A 164 -16.91 3.61 -5.12
C ALA A 164 -18.41 3.69 -4.81
N GLU A 165 -18.98 2.63 -4.27
CA GLU A 165 -20.39 2.53 -3.85
C GLU A 165 -20.63 3.06 -2.42
N GLY A 166 -19.56 3.47 -1.72
CA GLY A 166 -19.65 4.00 -0.36
C GLY A 166 -19.66 2.95 0.75
N HIS A 167 -19.38 1.69 0.43
CA HIS A 167 -19.22 0.62 1.42
C HIS A 167 -17.78 0.56 1.93
N LEU A 168 -17.60 0.21 3.20
CA LEU A 168 -16.29 -0.09 3.74
C LEU A 168 -15.80 -1.43 3.19
N VAL A 169 -14.57 -1.45 2.71
CA VAL A 169 -13.90 -2.63 2.14
C VAL A 169 -12.51 -2.74 2.71
N ASP A 170 -11.98 -3.96 2.73
CA ASP A 170 -10.61 -4.24 3.13
C ASP A 170 -9.64 -3.42 2.28
N HIS A 171 -8.65 -2.88 2.95
CA HIS A 171 -7.64 -2.05 2.32
C HIS A 171 -6.32 -2.09 3.09
N ALA A 172 -5.24 -1.75 2.41
CA ALA A 172 -3.94 -1.61 3.04
C ALA A 172 -3.14 -0.49 2.38
N TRP A 173 -2.29 0.13 3.18
CA TRP A 173 -1.38 1.19 2.73
C TRP A 173 -0.10 1.19 3.57
N THR A 174 0.73 2.20 3.39
CA THR A 174 2.02 2.30 4.07
C THR A 174 2.06 3.55 4.93
N VAL A 175 2.76 3.50 6.07
CA VAL A 175 3.24 4.69 6.77
C VAL A 175 4.75 4.77 6.65
N VAL A 176 5.29 5.99 6.58
CA VAL A 176 6.73 6.26 6.47
C VAL A 176 7.14 7.33 7.45
N GLN A 177 8.33 7.19 8.06
CA GLN A 177 8.88 8.22 8.92
C GLN A 177 9.84 9.11 8.14
N LEU A 178 9.59 10.42 8.18
CA LEU A 178 10.49 11.46 7.66
C LEU A 178 10.86 12.41 8.80
N GLU A 179 12.16 12.59 9.04
CA GLU A 179 12.65 13.50 10.07
C GLU A 179 11.99 13.29 11.46
N GLY A 180 11.78 12.02 11.83
CA GLY A 180 11.16 11.64 13.11
C GLY A 180 9.62 11.73 13.16
N THR A 181 8.96 12.16 12.09
CA THR A 181 7.50 12.26 12.00
C THR A 181 6.95 11.23 11.02
N TRP A 182 5.90 10.51 11.43
CA TRP A 182 5.23 9.53 10.60
C TRP A 182 4.15 10.16 9.72
N TYR A 183 3.96 9.59 8.52
CA TYR A 183 3.00 10.02 7.52
C TYR A 183 2.42 8.83 6.78
N HIS A 184 1.15 8.90 6.41
CA HIS A 184 0.49 7.91 5.57
C HIS A 184 0.78 8.11 4.09
N LEU A 185 0.93 6.99 3.38
CA LEU A 185 1.11 6.88 1.93
C LEU A 185 0.16 5.81 1.38
N ASP A 186 -0.81 6.19 0.57
CA ASP A 186 -1.65 5.23 -0.13
C ASP A 186 -1.51 5.39 -1.64
N CYS A 187 -0.57 4.64 -2.20
CA CYS A 187 -0.27 4.70 -3.63
C CYS A 187 -1.33 4.01 -4.48
N GLN A 188 -2.05 3.01 -3.96
CA GLN A 188 -3.08 2.33 -4.73
C GLN A 188 -4.32 3.20 -4.93
N LEU A 189 -4.83 3.88 -3.88
CA LEU A 189 -5.92 4.84 -4.06
C LEU A 189 -5.48 6.07 -4.87
N GLU A 190 -4.23 6.54 -4.68
CA GLU A 190 -3.68 7.60 -5.52
C GLU A 190 -3.67 7.19 -6.99
N ASP A 191 -3.25 5.96 -7.32
CA ASP A 191 -3.25 5.41 -8.67
C ASP A 191 -4.67 5.39 -9.26
N ASN A 192 -5.67 4.95 -8.50
CA ASN A 192 -7.07 4.94 -8.92
C ASN A 192 -7.60 6.32 -9.34
N ILE A 193 -7.18 7.39 -8.67
CA ILE A 193 -7.58 8.76 -9.02
C ILE A 193 -6.67 9.40 -10.06
N SER A 194 -5.48 8.84 -10.27
CA SER A 194 -4.44 9.37 -11.17
C SER A 194 -4.51 8.84 -12.60
N ARG A 195 -5.49 8.05 -12.93
CA ARG A 195 -5.72 7.32 -14.19
C ARG A 195 -5.63 8.13 -15.49
N ARG A 196 -4.89 9.22 -15.57
CA ARG A 196 -4.67 10.02 -16.78
C ARG A 196 -3.30 10.65 -16.77
N GLY A 197 -2.28 9.88 -16.40
CA GLY A 197 -0.92 10.34 -16.43
C GLY A 197 -0.60 11.50 -15.49
N THR A 198 -1.31 11.57 -14.34
CA THR A 198 -1.13 12.66 -13.38
C THR A 198 -1.20 12.17 -11.95
N VAL A 199 -0.12 12.24 -11.18
CA VAL A 199 -0.14 12.06 -9.72
C VAL A 199 -0.58 13.37 -9.07
N ARG A 200 -1.61 13.33 -8.25
CA ARG A 200 -2.20 14.51 -7.59
C ARG A 200 -1.76 14.67 -6.14
N TYR A 201 -1.14 13.65 -5.58
CA TYR A 201 -0.65 13.57 -4.20
C TYR A 201 -1.75 13.77 -3.14
N ARG A 202 -2.95 13.28 -3.43
CA ARG A 202 -4.07 13.33 -2.49
C ARG A 202 -3.81 12.45 -1.27
N TYR A 203 -3.14 11.31 -1.48
CA TYR A 203 -2.84 10.30 -0.47
C TYR A 203 -1.33 10.19 -0.19
N PHE A 204 -0.58 11.24 -0.44
CA PHE A 204 0.87 11.30 -0.22
C PHE A 204 1.20 12.10 1.03
N LEU A 205 1.88 11.49 1.99
CA LEU A 205 2.36 12.09 3.26
C LEU A 205 1.23 12.79 4.05
N ARG A 206 0.18 12.04 4.35
CA ARG A 206 -0.98 12.54 5.09
C ARG A 206 -0.91 12.23 6.57
N GLY A 207 -1.49 13.12 7.37
CA GLY A 207 -1.71 12.92 8.79
C GLY A 207 -3.02 12.17 9.07
N ASP A 208 -3.14 11.66 10.32
CA ASP A 208 -4.31 10.94 10.81
C ASP A 208 -5.62 11.69 10.57
N ALA A 209 -5.64 13.00 10.85
CA ALA A 209 -6.84 13.80 10.72
C ALA A 209 -7.36 13.88 9.27
N THR A 210 -6.45 13.95 8.30
CA THR A 210 -6.82 13.98 6.87
C THR A 210 -7.23 12.61 6.38
N LEU A 211 -6.45 11.57 6.71
CA LEU A 211 -6.70 10.24 6.19
C LEU A 211 -7.96 9.60 6.78
N SER A 212 -8.29 9.86 8.04
CA SER A 212 -9.49 9.33 8.72
C SER A 212 -10.82 9.72 8.06
N ALA A 213 -10.82 10.71 7.17
CA ALA A 213 -11.99 11.05 6.36
C ALA A 213 -12.40 9.89 5.42
N SER A 214 -11.45 9.06 4.99
CA SER A 214 -11.69 7.97 4.04
C SER A 214 -11.20 6.59 4.51
N HIS A 215 -10.42 6.52 5.59
CA HIS A 215 -9.80 5.28 6.07
C HIS A 215 -10.13 5.00 7.54
N ARG A 216 -10.07 3.70 7.92
CA ARG A 216 -10.18 3.23 9.30
C ARG A 216 -9.04 2.25 9.56
N TRP A 217 -8.29 2.44 10.65
CA TRP A 217 -7.16 1.59 11.05
C TRP A 217 -6.90 1.70 12.55
N GLY A 218 -6.11 0.78 13.11
CA GLY A 218 -5.66 0.81 14.49
C GLY A 218 -6.79 1.13 15.47
N GLN A 219 -6.58 2.03 16.42
CA GLN A 219 -7.55 2.33 17.43
C GLN A 219 -8.88 2.91 16.89
N ASN A 220 -8.85 3.72 15.81
CA ASN A 220 -10.09 4.25 15.26
C ASN A 220 -10.96 3.17 14.58
N LEU A 221 -10.35 2.08 14.13
CA LEU A 221 -11.06 0.92 13.62
C LEU A 221 -11.65 0.09 14.78
N VAL A 222 -10.90 -0.12 15.85
CA VAL A 222 -11.40 -0.76 17.08
C VAL A 222 -12.59 0.00 17.66
N ASP A 223 -12.46 1.32 17.78
CA ASP A 223 -13.49 2.20 18.34
C ASP A 223 -14.73 2.34 17.42
N SER A 224 -14.62 1.96 16.16
CA SER A 224 -15.72 2.05 15.19
C SER A 224 -16.88 1.10 15.52
N GLY A 225 -16.64 0.04 16.30
CA GLY A 225 -17.62 -1.00 16.58
C GLY A 225 -17.90 -1.95 15.40
N LEU A 226 -17.09 -1.90 14.35
CA LEU A 226 -17.22 -2.76 13.16
C LEU A 226 -16.59 -4.14 13.36
N LEU A 227 -15.69 -4.29 14.33
CA LEU A 227 -14.93 -5.49 14.57
C LEU A 227 -15.61 -6.41 15.58
N THR A 228 -15.41 -7.73 15.44
CA THR A 228 -15.65 -8.65 16.53
C THR A 228 -14.64 -8.41 17.66
N PRO A 229 -14.91 -8.87 18.91
CA PRO A 229 -13.95 -8.74 20.01
C PRO A 229 -12.58 -9.34 19.69
N GLU A 230 -12.54 -10.47 18.98
CA GLU A 230 -11.31 -11.17 18.60
C GLU A 230 -10.51 -10.36 17.58
N GLN A 231 -11.19 -9.75 16.60
CA GLN A 231 -10.55 -8.89 15.60
C GLN A 231 -10.07 -7.58 16.21
N ALA A 232 -10.82 -7.00 17.13
CA ALA A 232 -10.40 -5.81 17.86
C ALA A 232 -9.11 -6.09 18.65
N GLN A 233 -9.04 -7.24 19.32
CA GLN A 233 -7.85 -7.68 20.03
C GLN A 233 -6.66 -7.87 19.06
N GLU A 234 -6.88 -8.50 17.91
CA GLU A 234 -5.84 -8.69 16.89
C GLU A 234 -5.28 -7.35 16.39
N VAL A 235 -6.16 -6.35 16.16
CA VAL A 235 -5.71 -5.00 15.77
C VAL A 235 -4.89 -4.34 16.86
N GLU A 236 -5.34 -4.43 18.13
CA GLU A 236 -4.64 -3.83 19.27
C GLU A 236 -3.27 -4.48 19.53
N GLU A 237 -3.14 -5.78 19.30
CA GLU A 237 -1.90 -6.52 19.54
C GLU A 237 -0.88 -6.39 18.40
N ASN A 238 -1.34 -6.37 17.13
CA ASN A 238 -0.46 -6.57 15.98
C ASN A 238 -0.51 -5.45 14.92
N TRP A 239 -1.55 -4.60 14.93
CA TRP A 239 -1.79 -3.69 13.79
C TRP A 239 -2.02 -2.23 14.18
N LEU A 240 -1.47 -1.80 15.32
CA LEU A 240 -1.45 -0.38 15.67
C LEU A 240 -0.39 0.34 14.84
N ALA A 241 -0.84 1.26 13.99
CA ALA A 241 0.07 2.11 13.23
C ALA A 241 0.63 3.24 14.10
N PRO A 242 1.84 3.72 13.82
CA PRO A 242 2.36 4.94 14.42
C PRO A 242 1.43 6.12 14.19
N SER A 243 1.37 7.06 15.14
CA SER A 243 0.59 8.29 14.97
C SER A 243 1.21 9.20 13.92
N CYS A 244 0.39 9.68 13.00
CA CYS A 244 0.75 10.65 11.95
C CYS A 244 0.12 12.00 12.25
N PRO A 245 0.77 12.87 13.07
CA PRO A 245 0.12 14.01 13.69
C PRO A 245 -0.23 15.15 12.73
N GLN A 246 0.33 15.19 11.54
CA GLN A 246 0.18 16.29 10.60
C GLN A 246 0.37 15.85 9.15
N ASP A 247 -0.18 16.65 8.22
CA ASP A 247 0.11 16.51 6.79
C ASP A 247 1.49 17.11 6.46
N TYR A 248 2.18 16.52 5.50
CA TYR A 248 3.27 17.17 4.80
C TYR A 248 2.72 18.09 3.70
N PRO A 249 3.41 19.19 3.34
CA PRO A 249 2.98 20.06 2.24
C PRO A 249 2.79 19.25 0.94
N THR A 250 1.62 19.42 0.31
CA THR A 250 1.32 18.71 -0.95
C THR A 250 2.23 19.22 -2.08
N PRO A 251 2.98 18.35 -2.75
CA PRO A 251 3.81 18.76 -3.87
C PRO A 251 2.99 19.16 -5.09
N GLU A 252 3.64 19.81 -6.07
CA GLU A 252 3.04 20.02 -7.38
C GLU A 252 2.73 18.68 -8.06
N ARG A 253 1.67 18.68 -8.87
CA ARG A 253 1.26 17.49 -9.63
C ARG A 253 2.40 17.00 -10.51
N TYR A 254 2.59 15.69 -10.52
CA TYR A 254 3.52 15.04 -11.43
C TYR A 254 2.77 14.51 -12.66
N LEU A 255 3.23 14.92 -13.84
CA LEU A 255 2.69 14.46 -15.13
C LEU A 255 3.62 13.39 -15.69
N PHE A 256 3.05 12.28 -16.13
CA PHE A 256 3.79 11.21 -16.78
C PHE A 256 3.03 10.67 -17.99
N GLU A 257 3.76 10.05 -18.91
CA GLU A 257 3.16 9.34 -20.05
C GLU A 257 2.73 7.96 -19.58
N GLU A 258 1.44 7.66 -19.69
CA GLU A 258 0.91 6.35 -19.35
C GLU A 258 1.44 5.31 -20.33
N ALA A 259 2.07 4.27 -19.80
CA ALA A 259 2.38 3.08 -20.58
C ALA A 259 1.08 2.37 -21.00
N PRO A 260 1.05 1.67 -22.14
CA PRO A 260 -0.06 0.80 -22.46
C PRO A 260 -0.24 -0.25 -21.34
N PRO A 261 -1.48 -0.62 -21.01
CA PRO A 261 -1.71 -1.62 -19.98
C PRO A 261 -0.99 -2.92 -20.35
N PRO A 262 -0.38 -3.61 -19.36
CA PRO A 262 0.34 -4.85 -19.62
C PRO A 262 -0.62 -5.96 -20.08
N ASP A 263 -0.11 -6.88 -20.90
CA ASP A 263 -0.83 -8.11 -21.23
C ASP A 263 -0.79 -9.08 -20.03
N ILE A 264 -1.82 -9.00 -19.20
CA ILE A 264 -1.95 -9.81 -17.97
C ILE A 264 -1.87 -11.31 -18.27
N ASN A 265 -2.45 -11.77 -19.38
CA ASN A 265 -2.40 -13.19 -19.73
C ASN A 265 -0.98 -13.62 -20.11
N ALA A 266 -0.23 -12.78 -20.81
CA ALA A 266 1.17 -13.05 -21.13
C ALA A 266 2.02 -13.10 -19.86
N LEU A 267 1.80 -12.18 -18.90
CA LEU A 267 2.52 -12.17 -17.63
C LEU A 267 2.19 -13.41 -16.77
N ARG A 268 0.92 -13.82 -16.71
CA ARG A 268 0.50 -15.07 -16.03
C ARG A 268 1.13 -16.30 -16.67
N ALA A 269 1.18 -16.34 -18.00
CA ALA A 269 1.84 -17.42 -18.72
C ALA A 269 3.36 -17.46 -18.46
N GLN A 270 4.00 -16.29 -18.33
CA GLN A 270 5.42 -16.19 -17.97
C GLN A 270 5.68 -16.75 -16.57
N ALA A 271 4.89 -16.34 -15.57
CA ALA A 271 5.03 -16.84 -14.20
C ALA A 271 4.79 -18.35 -14.13
N GLY A 272 3.74 -18.85 -14.78
CA GLY A 272 3.45 -20.29 -14.86
C GLY A 272 4.60 -21.07 -15.49
N LYS A 273 5.22 -20.54 -16.54
CA LYS A 273 6.37 -21.19 -17.19
C LYS A 273 7.60 -21.28 -16.26
N GLU A 274 7.82 -20.31 -15.39
CA GLU A 274 8.92 -20.37 -14.42
C GLU A 274 8.69 -21.51 -13.43
N LEU A 275 7.45 -21.65 -12.92
CA LEU A 275 7.06 -22.76 -12.03
C LEU A 275 7.17 -24.11 -12.75
N ASP A 276 6.58 -24.25 -13.95
CA ASP A 276 6.61 -25.49 -14.74
C ASP A 276 8.06 -25.94 -15.04
N THR A 277 8.95 -24.98 -15.33
CA THR A 277 10.36 -25.27 -15.62
C THR A 277 11.06 -25.83 -14.39
N TRP A 278 10.83 -25.22 -13.23
CA TRP A 278 11.41 -25.70 -11.98
C TRP A 278 10.86 -27.08 -11.60
N GLU A 279 9.53 -27.29 -11.70
CA GLU A 279 8.90 -28.58 -11.42
C GLU A 279 9.37 -29.72 -12.34
N ALA A 280 9.68 -29.40 -13.60
CA ALA A 280 10.24 -30.38 -14.53
C ALA A 280 11.62 -30.90 -14.10
N GLU A 281 12.40 -30.10 -13.39
CA GLU A 281 13.74 -30.43 -12.92
C GLU A 281 13.75 -31.05 -11.51
N HIS A 282 12.83 -30.61 -10.64
CA HIS A 282 12.87 -30.92 -9.20
C HIS A 282 11.67 -31.75 -8.72
N GLY A 283 10.65 -31.92 -9.57
CA GLY A 283 9.37 -32.54 -9.21
C GLY A 283 8.32 -31.52 -8.77
N PRO A 284 7.06 -31.96 -8.60
CA PRO A 284 5.96 -31.06 -8.31
C PRO A 284 6.14 -30.39 -6.94
N LEU A 285 5.89 -29.08 -6.91
CA LEU A 285 5.81 -28.33 -5.67
C LEU A 285 4.62 -28.85 -4.81
N PRO A 286 4.81 -29.01 -3.50
CA PRO A 286 3.70 -29.30 -2.62
C PRO A 286 2.65 -28.18 -2.73
N PRO A 287 1.35 -28.51 -2.70
CA PRO A 287 0.30 -27.49 -2.72
C PRO A 287 0.48 -26.53 -1.53
N MET A 288 0.32 -25.24 -1.75
CA MET A 288 0.25 -24.27 -0.67
C MET A 288 -0.99 -24.56 0.20
N THR A 289 -0.76 -24.55 1.50
CA THR A 289 -1.83 -24.66 2.50
C THR A 289 -2.10 -23.29 3.11
N LEU A 290 -3.16 -23.16 3.89
CA LEU A 290 -3.43 -21.91 4.63
C LEU A 290 -2.35 -21.60 5.67
N ASP A 291 -1.60 -22.62 6.11
CA ASP A 291 -0.49 -22.45 7.05
C ASP A 291 0.76 -21.88 6.36
N ASP A 292 0.86 -22.02 5.03
CA ASP A 292 1.96 -21.45 4.22
C ASP A 292 1.74 -19.98 3.86
N VAL A 293 0.52 -19.48 4.07
CA VAL A 293 0.17 -18.08 3.84
C VAL A 293 -0.01 -17.44 5.20
N PRO A 294 0.84 -16.49 5.60
CA PRO A 294 0.64 -15.77 6.86
C PRO A 294 -0.79 -15.21 6.92
N PRO A 295 -1.43 -15.22 8.08
CA PRO A 295 -2.78 -14.73 8.20
C PRO A 295 -2.84 -13.29 7.68
N VAL A 296 -3.64 -13.09 6.67
CA VAL A 296 -4.04 -11.77 6.22
C VAL A 296 -5.08 -11.29 7.23
N PHE A 297 -4.89 -10.09 7.76
CA PHE A 297 -5.96 -9.44 8.46
C PHE A 297 -7.06 -9.12 7.45
N GLY A 298 -7.98 -10.05 7.27
CA GLY A 298 -9.14 -9.91 6.40
C GLY A 298 -10.32 -9.44 7.23
N LEU A 299 -10.80 -8.26 6.94
CA LEU A 299 -12.08 -7.75 7.43
C LEU A 299 -13.22 -8.07 6.43
N ALA A 300 -12.93 -8.90 5.43
CA ALA A 300 -13.88 -9.30 4.39
C ALA A 300 -15.18 -9.83 5.02
N GLY A 301 -16.26 -9.10 4.85
CA GLY A 301 -17.58 -9.44 5.36
C GLY A 301 -18.25 -8.34 6.20
N TYR A 302 -17.62 -7.20 6.39
CA TYR A 302 -18.20 -6.06 7.10
C TYR A 302 -18.90 -5.09 6.15
N GLY A 303 -19.96 -5.59 5.51
CA GLY A 303 -21.05 -4.74 5.09
C GLY A 303 -22.01 -4.53 6.27
N PRO A 304 -22.83 -3.47 6.32
CA PRO A 304 -23.96 -3.45 7.21
C PRO A 304 -24.73 -4.75 7.00
N PRO A 305 -25.25 -5.40 8.08
CA PRO A 305 -26.08 -6.58 7.92
C PRO A 305 -27.15 -6.25 6.90
N ASP A 306 -27.30 -7.11 5.89
CA ASP A 306 -28.35 -6.97 4.90
C ASP A 306 -29.65 -6.71 5.68
N GLU A 307 -30.20 -5.50 5.56
CA GLU A 307 -31.54 -5.20 6.02
C GLU A 307 -32.47 -6.02 5.10
N GLY A 308 -32.80 -7.25 5.56
CA GLY A 308 -33.68 -8.18 4.90
C GLY A 308 -35.14 -7.72 4.91
#